data_14b3042f9f1c62227fa5a511fabec89f
#
_entry.id   14b3042f9f1c62227fa5a511fabec89f
#
_cell.length_a   1.000
_cell.length_b   1.000
_cell.length_c   1.000
_cell.angle_alpha   90.00
_cell.angle_beta   90.00
_cell.angle_gamma   90.00
#
_symmetry.space_group_name_H-M   'P 1'
#
loop_
_entity.id
_entity.type
_entity.pdbx_description
1 polymer ?
#
loop_
_entity_poly.entity_id
_entity_poly.type
_entity_poly.pdbx_seq_one_letter_code
_entity_poly.pdbx_strand_id
1 'polypeptide(L)'
;MGRGLLSVDWDYFISVKDKCFGSYVENNRTRVDLWYKRYLLCKKQNKNIYSYFKLSEDVNRFWDQIKRAFIFDNKINVYVSDSHKLSYYIAKAFSCDTVYLFDAHADLGYASDRFDEFEVNCSNWLGKLLAEGVIEKAYIV
;
A
#
# COMPACT_ATOMS: atom_id res chain seq x y z
N MET A 1 -16.58 -6.51 19.66
CA MET A 1 -15.15 -6.73 19.37
C MET A 1 -14.93 -6.17 17.98
N GLY A 2 -14.10 -5.14 17.86
CA GLY A 2 -13.85 -4.46 16.59
C GLY A 2 -13.16 -5.39 15.56
N ARG A 3 -13.34 -5.09 14.29
CA ARG A 3 -12.68 -5.82 13.18
C ARG A 3 -11.54 -4.98 12.63
N GLY A 4 -10.33 -5.52 12.65
CA GLY A 4 -9.17 -4.86 12.10
C GLY A 4 -8.84 -5.34 10.68
N LEU A 5 -8.39 -4.43 9.83
CA LEU A 5 -7.72 -4.72 8.57
C LEU A 5 -6.21 -4.56 8.76
N LEU A 6 -5.46 -5.62 8.52
CA LEU A 6 -4.01 -5.54 8.34
C LEU A 6 -3.72 -5.42 6.85
N SER A 7 -3.17 -4.30 6.44
CA SER A 7 -2.84 -3.99 5.04
C SER A 7 -1.33 -3.82 4.90
N VAL A 8 -0.74 -4.52 3.94
CA VAL A 8 0.71 -4.51 3.72
C VAL A 8 0.98 -4.21 2.26
N ASP A 9 1.65 -3.09 1.98
CA ASP A 9 2.18 -2.82 0.66
C ASP A 9 3.59 -3.44 0.53
N TRP A 10 3.90 -3.91 -0.66
CA TRP A 10 5.20 -4.53 -0.95
C TRP A 10 6.35 -3.54 -0.81
N ASP A 11 6.12 -2.26 -1.04
CA ASP A 11 7.13 -1.21 -0.98
C ASP A 11 7.57 -0.88 0.46
N TYR A 12 6.81 -1.29 1.47
CA TYR A 12 7.24 -1.27 2.87
C TYR A 12 8.61 -1.97 3.06
N PHE A 13 8.86 -3.02 2.27
CA PHE A 13 10.10 -3.80 2.35
C PHE A 13 11.15 -3.36 1.34
N ILE A 14 10.85 -2.42 0.45
CA ILE A 14 11.74 -2.05 -0.65
C ILE A 14 12.12 -0.59 -0.57
N SER A 15 13.37 -0.33 -0.20
CA SER A 15 13.93 1.01 -0.32
C SER A 15 14.40 1.26 -1.75
N VAL A 16 13.96 2.37 -2.33
CA VAL A 16 14.41 2.84 -3.64
C VAL A 16 15.58 3.80 -3.46
N LYS A 17 16.72 3.44 -4.01
CA LYS A 17 17.96 4.22 -3.86
C LYS A 17 17.99 5.49 -4.70
N ASP A 18 17.14 5.63 -5.69
CA ASP A 18 17.15 6.74 -6.63
C ASP A 18 15.75 7.36 -6.74
N LYS A 19 15.68 8.68 -6.61
CA LYS A 19 14.47 9.48 -6.79
C LYS A 19 13.86 9.38 -8.21
N CYS A 20 14.58 8.78 -9.16
CA CYS A 20 14.07 8.52 -10.51
C CYS A 20 12.84 7.61 -10.55
N PHE A 21 12.60 6.85 -9.50
CA PHE A 21 11.45 5.95 -9.38
C PHE A 21 10.44 6.46 -8.34
N GLY A 22 10.26 7.76 -8.27
CA GLY A 22 9.27 8.37 -7.38
C GLY A 22 7.89 7.73 -7.52
N SER A 23 7.13 7.76 -6.45
CA SER A 23 5.76 7.30 -6.43
C SER A 23 4.92 8.07 -7.45
N TYR A 24 4.19 7.34 -8.27
CA TYR A 24 3.16 7.88 -9.15
C TYR A 24 1.83 7.28 -8.75
N VAL A 25 0.78 8.08 -8.75
CA VAL A 25 -0.58 7.55 -8.66
C VAL A 25 -0.79 6.63 -9.87
N GLU A 26 -0.80 5.35 -9.62
CA GLU A 26 -0.96 4.35 -10.65
C GLU A 26 -2.42 4.28 -11.08
N ASN A 27 -2.66 4.44 -12.36
CA ASN A 27 -3.96 4.16 -12.95
C ASN A 27 -3.86 2.96 -13.88
N ASN A 28 -4.99 2.34 -14.18
CA ASN A 28 -5.06 1.12 -14.99
C ASN A 28 -4.43 1.28 -16.40
N ARG A 29 -4.30 2.53 -16.90
CA ARG A 29 -3.73 2.80 -18.22
C ARG A 29 -2.22 2.96 -18.21
N THR A 30 -1.65 3.45 -17.12
CA THR A 30 -0.23 3.87 -17.09
C THR A 30 0.68 2.91 -16.36
N ARG A 31 0.14 2.02 -15.51
CA ARG A 31 0.94 1.17 -14.63
C ARG A 31 1.96 0.30 -15.37
N VAL A 32 1.50 -0.50 -16.33
CA VAL A 32 2.39 -1.40 -17.10
C VAL A 32 3.36 -0.59 -17.95
N ASP A 33 2.85 0.44 -18.63
CA ASP A 33 3.66 1.29 -19.51
C ASP A 33 4.75 2.05 -18.76
N LEU A 34 4.46 2.49 -17.54
CA LEU A 34 5.43 3.21 -16.72
C LEU A 34 6.62 2.33 -16.33
N TRP A 35 6.36 1.13 -15.84
CA TRP A 35 7.43 0.18 -15.47
C TRP A 35 8.21 -0.30 -16.68
N TYR A 36 7.55 -0.53 -17.80
CA TYR A 36 8.21 -0.90 -19.05
C TYR A 36 9.12 0.22 -19.57
N LYS A 37 8.65 1.49 -19.52
CA LYS A 37 9.50 2.65 -19.86
C LYS A 37 10.72 2.76 -18.95
N ARG A 38 10.55 2.59 -17.64
CA ARG A 38 11.66 2.59 -16.68
C ARG A 38 12.67 1.50 -16.99
N TYR A 39 12.21 0.31 -17.28
CA TYR A 39 13.06 -0.80 -17.70
C TYR A 39 13.86 -0.48 -18.97
N LEU A 40 13.21 0.04 -20.01
CA LEU A 40 13.87 0.41 -21.27
C LEU A 40 14.90 1.52 -21.09
N LEU A 41 14.61 2.53 -20.25
CA LEU A 41 15.53 3.62 -19.93
C LEU A 41 16.79 3.09 -19.22
N CYS A 42 16.63 2.21 -18.24
CA CYS A 42 17.75 1.56 -17.57
C CYS A 42 18.59 0.74 -18.56
N LYS A 43 17.94 -0.05 -19.40
CA LYS A 43 18.61 -0.87 -20.42
C LYS A 43 19.40 -0.02 -21.41
N LYS A 44 18.84 1.11 -21.87
CA LYS A 44 19.53 2.08 -22.75
C LYS A 44 20.79 2.65 -22.10
N GLN A 45 20.80 2.79 -20.79
CA GLN A 45 21.94 3.30 -20.01
C GLN A 45 22.90 2.19 -19.55
N ASN A 46 22.74 0.95 -20.02
CA ASN A 46 23.47 -0.23 -19.55
C ASN A 46 23.37 -0.45 -18.04
N LYS A 47 22.24 -0.07 -17.45
CA LYS A 47 21.96 -0.25 -16.02
C LYS A 47 20.95 -1.37 -15.79
N ASN A 48 21.13 -2.09 -14.70
CA ASN A 48 20.15 -3.08 -14.26
C ASN A 48 19.11 -2.41 -13.36
N ILE A 49 17.83 -2.45 -13.74
CA ILE A 49 16.76 -1.86 -12.96
C ILE A 49 16.70 -2.43 -11.52
N TYR A 50 16.99 -3.71 -11.34
CA TYR A 50 17.01 -4.36 -10.03
C TYR A 50 18.04 -3.78 -9.06
N SER A 51 19.10 -3.13 -9.56
CA SER A 51 20.14 -2.53 -8.72
C SER A 51 19.65 -1.28 -7.95
N TYR A 52 18.50 -0.71 -8.35
CA TYR A 52 17.92 0.44 -7.69
C TYR A 52 17.07 0.08 -6.47
N PHE A 53 16.71 -1.18 -6.33
CA PHE A 53 15.87 -1.67 -5.25
C PHE A 53 16.70 -2.47 -4.26
N LYS A 54 16.46 -2.23 -2.98
CA LYS A 54 17.06 -3.01 -1.91
C LYS A 54 15.94 -3.58 -1.03
N LEU A 55 15.86 -4.89 -0.97
CA LEU A 55 14.95 -5.57 -0.07
C LEU A 55 15.46 -5.41 1.37
N SER A 56 14.57 -5.02 2.28
CA SER A 56 14.87 -5.00 3.71
C SER A 56 15.03 -6.42 4.25
N GLU A 57 15.97 -6.61 5.17
CA GLU A 57 16.14 -7.88 5.88
C GLU A 57 14.93 -8.21 6.78
N ASP A 58 14.15 -7.19 7.14
CA ASP A 58 12.97 -7.34 7.99
C ASP A 58 11.87 -8.20 7.34
N VAL A 59 11.85 -8.31 6.00
CA VAL A 59 10.90 -9.18 5.28
C VAL A 59 10.90 -10.61 5.82
N ASN A 60 12.08 -11.13 6.21
CA ASN A 60 12.22 -12.50 6.70
C ASN A 60 11.62 -12.72 8.10
N ARG A 61 11.48 -11.64 8.90
CA ARG A 61 10.98 -11.68 10.28
C ARG A 61 9.60 -11.04 10.44
N PHE A 62 9.10 -10.42 9.38
CA PHE A 62 7.87 -9.64 9.43
C PHE A 62 6.69 -10.44 9.99
N TRP A 63 6.42 -11.61 9.42
CA TRP A 63 5.28 -12.42 9.85
C TRP A 63 5.41 -12.96 11.27
N ASP A 64 6.64 -13.20 11.74
CA ASP A 64 6.86 -13.60 13.13
C ASP A 64 6.60 -12.43 14.09
N GLN A 65 6.95 -11.21 13.69
CA GLN A 65 6.64 -10.00 14.46
C GLN A 65 5.13 -9.75 14.47
N ILE A 66 4.47 -9.84 13.34
CA ILE A 66 3.02 -9.68 13.21
C ILE A 66 2.28 -10.70 14.10
N LYS A 67 2.65 -11.97 14.07
CA LYS A 67 2.04 -13.02 14.91
C LYS A 67 2.24 -12.81 16.41
N ARG A 68 3.27 -12.08 16.81
CA ARG A 68 3.49 -11.70 18.22
C ARG A 68 2.69 -10.48 18.63
N ALA A 69 2.47 -9.55 17.70
CA ALA A 69 1.77 -8.29 17.96
C ALA A 69 0.25 -8.42 17.85
N PHE A 70 -0.24 -9.35 17.03
CA PHE A 70 -1.66 -9.51 16.74
C PHE A 70 -2.15 -10.91 17.10
N ILE A 71 -3.34 -10.97 17.68
CA ILE A 71 -4.07 -12.22 17.86
C ILE A 71 -4.95 -12.41 16.64
N PHE A 72 -4.66 -13.45 15.88
CA PHE A 72 -5.47 -13.83 14.72
C PHE A 72 -6.51 -14.85 15.12
N ASP A 73 -7.75 -14.60 14.76
CA ASP A 73 -8.82 -15.59 14.89
C ASP A 73 -8.62 -16.72 13.86
N ASN A 74 -9.24 -17.88 14.11
CA ASN A 74 -9.13 -19.06 13.24
C ASN A 74 -9.71 -18.88 11.82
N LYS A 75 -10.34 -17.74 11.56
CA LYS A 75 -10.94 -17.39 10.27
C LYS A 75 -10.35 -16.08 9.73
N ILE A 76 -9.13 -16.13 9.25
CA ILE A 76 -8.53 -15.00 8.57
C ILE A 76 -8.84 -15.09 7.07
N ASN A 77 -9.38 -14.00 6.51
CA ASN A 77 -9.46 -13.86 5.06
C ASN A 77 -8.19 -13.17 4.56
N VAL A 78 -7.53 -13.78 3.59
CA VAL A 78 -6.32 -13.21 2.96
C VAL A 78 -6.66 -12.79 1.54
N TYR A 79 -6.31 -11.56 1.22
CA TYR A 79 -6.48 -10.97 -0.11
C TYR A 79 -5.14 -10.54 -0.66
N VAL A 80 -4.92 -10.77 -1.95
CA VAL A 80 -3.74 -10.30 -2.68
C VAL A 80 -4.24 -9.49 -3.86
N SER A 81 -3.67 -8.30 -4.04
CA SER A 81 -4.08 -7.37 -5.10
C SER A 81 -2.86 -6.73 -5.73
N ASP A 82 -3.02 -6.30 -6.95
CA ASP A 82 -2.07 -5.48 -7.69
C ASP A 82 -2.28 -3.97 -7.46
N SER A 83 -3.26 -3.59 -6.63
CA SER A 83 -3.53 -2.20 -6.26
C SER A 83 -3.97 -2.10 -4.80
N HIS A 84 -3.33 -1.22 -4.05
CA HIS A 84 -3.62 -0.97 -2.64
C HIS A 84 -5.05 -0.43 -2.40
N LYS A 85 -5.69 0.15 -3.41
CA LYS A 85 -7.09 0.61 -3.31
C LYS A 85 -8.08 -0.51 -2.95
N LEU A 86 -7.71 -1.81 -3.16
CA LEU A 86 -8.57 -2.92 -2.76
C LEU A 86 -8.85 -2.91 -1.25
N SER A 87 -7.90 -2.44 -0.44
CA SER A 87 -8.04 -2.33 1.02
C SER A 87 -9.23 -1.46 1.42
N TYR A 88 -9.57 -0.43 0.64
CA TYR A 88 -10.77 0.37 0.87
C TYR A 88 -12.05 -0.47 0.79
N TYR A 89 -12.19 -1.27 -0.25
CA TYR A 89 -13.38 -2.10 -0.44
C TYR A 89 -13.47 -3.23 0.58
N ILE A 90 -12.33 -3.81 0.95
CA ILE A 90 -12.26 -4.84 2.00
C ILE A 90 -12.69 -4.26 3.34
N ALA A 91 -12.16 -3.10 3.74
CA ALA A 91 -12.54 -2.45 4.99
C ALA A 91 -14.05 -2.20 5.08
N LYS A 92 -14.66 -1.72 3.99
CA LYS A 92 -16.12 -1.51 3.91
C LYS A 92 -16.91 -2.81 3.94
N ALA A 93 -16.51 -3.80 3.14
CA ALA A 93 -17.21 -5.09 3.02
C ALA A 93 -17.24 -5.87 4.34
N PHE A 94 -16.19 -5.76 5.14
CA PHE A 94 -16.07 -6.45 6.43
C PHE A 94 -16.40 -5.57 7.64
N SER A 95 -16.82 -4.33 7.41
CA SER A 95 -17.11 -3.35 8.47
C SER A 95 -15.94 -3.25 9.46
N CYS A 96 -14.74 -3.06 8.94
CA CYS A 96 -13.55 -2.84 9.76
C CYS A 96 -13.65 -1.47 10.43
N ASP A 97 -13.28 -1.40 11.70
CA ASP A 97 -13.21 -0.14 12.47
C ASP A 97 -11.77 0.37 12.61
N THR A 98 -10.80 -0.49 12.39
CA THR A 98 -9.39 -0.18 12.58
C THR A 98 -8.55 -0.71 11.41
N VAL A 99 -7.60 0.10 10.93
CA VAL A 99 -6.63 -0.29 9.92
C VAL A 99 -5.21 -0.23 10.49
N TYR A 100 -4.43 -1.27 10.23
CA TYR A 100 -2.99 -1.32 10.46
C TYR A 100 -2.31 -1.36 9.09
N LEU A 101 -1.67 -0.27 8.72
CA LEU A 101 -1.02 -0.09 7.42
C LEU A 101 0.49 -0.21 7.56
N PHE A 102 1.07 -1.15 6.83
CA PHE A 102 2.52 -1.31 6.62
C PHE A 102 2.84 -0.92 5.18
N ASP A 103 3.42 0.28 5.00
CA ASP A 103 3.58 0.93 3.70
C ASP A 103 4.67 1.99 3.78
N ALA A 104 5.39 2.23 2.71
CA ALA A 104 6.29 3.37 2.59
C ALA A 104 5.55 4.71 2.48
N HIS A 105 4.22 4.67 2.28
CA HIS A 105 3.32 5.80 2.12
C HIS A 105 2.21 5.78 3.15
N ALA A 106 1.61 6.93 3.42
CA ALA A 106 0.51 7.02 4.37
C ALA A 106 -0.87 6.76 3.74
N ASP A 107 -0.98 6.79 2.42
CA ASP A 107 -2.21 6.61 1.63
C ASP A 107 -3.41 7.47 2.09
N LEU A 108 -3.08 8.64 2.66
CA LEU A 108 -4.06 9.60 3.17
C LEU A 108 -4.57 10.58 2.09
N GLY A 109 -4.05 10.49 0.85
CA GLY A 109 -4.32 11.46 -0.19
C GLY A 109 -3.49 12.75 -0.02
N TYR A 110 -3.82 13.75 -0.82
CA TYR A 110 -3.15 15.04 -0.79
C TYR A 110 -4.04 16.07 -0.05
N ALA A 111 -3.41 17.09 0.53
CA ALA A 111 -4.12 18.13 1.30
C ALA A 111 -5.15 18.93 0.47
N SER A 112 -5.04 18.90 -0.86
CA SER A 112 -6.00 19.50 -1.80
C SER A 112 -7.20 18.59 -2.14
N ASP A 113 -7.16 17.32 -1.70
CA ASP A 113 -8.18 16.37 -2.08
C ASP A 113 -9.48 16.66 -1.34
N ARG A 114 -10.54 16.86 -2.10
CA ARG A 114 -11.90 16.79 -1.58
C ARG A 114 -12.33 15.33 -1.66
N PHE A 115 -12.31 14.62 -0.54
CA PHE A 115 -12.54 13.18 -0.49
C PHE A 115 -13.93 12.74 -0.97
N ASP A 116 -14.88 13.65 -1.03
CA ASP A 116 -16.22 13.48 -1.58
C ASP A 116 -16.25 13.50 -3.13
N GLU A 117 -15.30 14.20 -3.76
CA GLU A 117 -15.26 14.41 -5.22
C GLU A 117 -14.32 13.43 -5.95
N PHE A 118 -13.35 12.81 -5.26
CA PHE A 118 -12.34 11.98 -5.90
C PHE A 118 -12.62 10.49 -5.78
N GLU A 119 -12.40 9.78 -6.89
CA GLU A 119 -12.38 8.32 -6.86
C GLU A 119 -11.28 7.79 -5.92
N VAL A 120 -11.60 6.68 -5.26
CA VAL A 120 -10.61 5.96 -4.46
C VAL A 120 -9.50 5.41 -5.38
N ASN A 121 -8.26 5.61 -4.95
CA ASN A 121 -7.07 5.11 -5.63
C ASN A 121 -6.04 4.59 -4.59
N CYS A 122 -4.88 4.12 -5.05
CA CYS A 122 -3.86 3.55 -4.18
C CYS A 122 -3.24 4.55 -3.20
N SER A 123 -3.30 5.85 -3.47
CA SER A 123 -2.68 6.87 -2.61
C SER A 123 -3.64 7.60 -1.67
N ASN A 124 -4.95 7.37 -1.78
CA ASN A 124 -5.94 8.09 -0.97
C ASN A 124 -6.97 7.20 -0.24
N TRP A 125 -6.87 5.90 -0.40
CA TRP A 125 -7.86 4.96 0.09
C TRP A 125 -8.05 5.02 1.61
N LEU A 126 -6.94 5.18 2.37
CA LEU A 126 -7.00 5.25 3.83
C LEU A 126 -7.59 6.57 4.30
N GLY A 127 -7.17 7.68 3.68
CA GLY A 127 -7.74 9.01 3.96
C GLY A 127 -9.25 9.05 3.69
N LYS A 128 -9.70 8.40 2.60
CA LYS A 128 -11.11 8.32 2.26
C LYS A 128 -11.92 7.50 3.26
N LEU A 129 -11.39 6.38 3.76
CA LEU A 129 -12.05 5.60 4.83
C LEU A 129 -12.24 6.41 6.11
N LEU A 130 -11.23 7.19 6.49
CA LEU A 130 -11.30 8.08 7.66
C LEU A 130 -12.30 9.21 7.44
N ALA A 131 -12.26 9.88 6.29
CA ALA A 131 -13.16 10.99 5.96
C ALA A 131 -14.63 10.57 5.86
N GLU A 132 -14.89 9.35 5.37
CA GLU A 132 -16.23 8.77 5.30
C GLU A 132 -16.72 8.21 6.67
N GLY A 133 -15.86 8.19 7.68
CA GLY A 133 -16.19 7.62 9.00
C GLY A 133 -16.40 6.10 8.97
N VAL A 134 -15.85 5.41 7.96
CA VAL A 134 -15.93 3.95 7.86
C VAL A 134 -15.05 3.29 8.91
N ILE A 135 -13.89 3.85 9.16
CA ILE A 135 -12.96 3.42 10.21
C ILE A 135 -12.81 4.53 11.27
N GLU A 136 -12.57 4.11 12.50
CA GLU A 136 -12.35 5.03 13.63
C GLU A 136 -10.86 5.33 13.81
N LYS A 137 -10.00 4.38 13.47
CA LYS A 137 -8.55 4.43 13.74
C LYS A 137 -7.73 3.85 12.60
N ALA A 138 -6.58 4.49 12.37
CA ALA A 138 -5.54 3.96 11.50
C ALA A 138 -4.18 4.06 12.19
N TYR A 139 -3.41 2.99 12.10
CA TYR A 139 -2.02 2.92 12.55
C TYR A 139 -1.15 2.72 11.32
N ILE A 140 -0.25 3.67 11.06
CA ILE A 140 0.69 3.65 9.93
C ILE A 140 2.07 3.36 10.50
N VAL A 141 2.75 2.34 9.97
CA VAL A 141 4.03 1.81 10.46
C VAL A 141 5.13 2.04 9.42
#